data_586080b7c5670497f6ed7319d78bf704
#
_entry.id   586080b7c5670497f6ed7319d78bf704
#
_cell.length_a   1.000
_cell.length_b   1.000
_cell.length_c   1.000
_cell.angle_alpha   90.00
_cell.angle_beta   90.00
_cell.angle_gamma   90.00
#
_symmetry.space_group_name_H-M   'P 1'
#
loop_
_entity.id
_entity.type
_entity.pdbx_description
1 polymer ?
#
loop_
_entity_poly.entity_id
_entity_poly.type
_entity_poly.pdbx_seq_one_letter_code
_entity_poly.pdbx_strand_id
1 'polypeptide(L)'
;TEDVVAGPNDLLTDGDWFLGVQAAPFGDLKLPFKVKLIAEGNLKSGGKILSFEMRALTASGDTTAIIATAKNIGVNPGGSFAVEFAKFVLPAVAAPTGSDVPMTLKLSGTITAKDSFCGDVEGSVPDFSADLKGSKFKAVLFGKQGNPFESACSGDAKIYTGIDKCPVILAGDNTVTSAERTRQFQVFLPKDVTDPAGLPLVLLFHGVGGEPGSMVEDSGLLAEQAKKPFVLVAPRSERGSDGKALLKTDWYYGKTAFDMDNPDLVFFDDVVKCAAGQFKTDAKRVYVTGMSGGGLISTFIGVNRPKVVAAAAPFSGGYLHALPAVSGKVPFVVSWGGPNDTAYEQNFDAMAKKLTADLLAAGHLVIACDHGLKHIWPKEGGAYAAAFLLGHKLGEASPFAGAQLGAEWPSYCKLLK
;
A
#
# COMPACT_ATOMS: atom_id res chain seq x y z
N THR A 1 -43.79 5.16 -26.16
CA THR A 1 -42.40 5.31 -25.67
C THR A 1 -42.22 4.24 -24.59
N GLU A 2 -41.67 3.10 -24.99
CA GLU A 2 -41.30 2.05 -24.06
C GLU A 2 -40.06 2.50 -23.28
N ASP A 3 -40.18 2.56 -21.96
CA ASP A 3 -39.04 2.69 -21.06
C ASP A 3 -38.21 1.42 -21.21
N VAL A 4 -37.07 1.51 -21.87
CA VAL A 4 -36.08 0.45 -21.91
C VAL A 4 -35.47 0.41 -20.52
N VAL A 5 -35.93 -0.53 -19.72
CA VAL A 5 -35.25 -0.91 -18.48
C VAL A 5 -33.87 -1.41 -18.87
N ALA A 6 -32.84 -0.62 -18.63
CA ALA A 6 -31.45 -1.02 -18.81
C ALA A 6 -31.22 -2.31 -18.01
N GLY A 7 -30.85 -3.38 -18.69
CA GLY A 7 -30.46 -4.62 -18.05
C GLY A 7 -29.21 -4.38 -17.19
N PRO A 8 -28.91 -5.29 -16.23
CA PRO A 8 -27.78 -5.11 -15.35
C PRO A 8 -26.50 -4.91 -16.18
N ASN A 9 -25.73 -3.85 -15.86
CA ASN A 9 -24.43 -3.59 -16.47
C ASN A 9 -23.46 -4.72 -16.06
N ASP A 10 -23.22 -5.65 -16.98
CA ASP A 10 -22.32 -6.78 -16.81
C ASP A 10 -21.01 -6.61 -17.59
N LEU A 11 -20.79 -5.43 -18.20
CA LEU A 11 -19.62 -5.14 -19.01
C LEU A 11 -18.43 -4.69 -18.15
N LEU A 12 -18.56 -3.56 -17.48
CA LEU A 12 -17.56 -2.96 -16.58
C LEU A 12 -18.26 -2.37 -15.36
N THR A 13 -17.63 -2.42 -14.21
CA THR A 13 -18.14 -1.75 -13.01
C THR A 13 -18.01 -0.24 -13.17
N ASP A 14 -19.09 0.51 -13.00
CA ASP A 14 -19.07 1.97 -12.99
C ASP A 14 -18.26 2.50 -11.83
N GLY A 15 -17.48 3.56 -12.04
CA GLY A 15 -16.72 4.19 -10.98
C GLY A 15 -15.34 4.70 -11.37
N ASP A 16 -14.51 4.82 -10.38
CA ASP A 16 -13.12 5.27 -10.53
C ASP A 16 -12.19 4.08 -10.79
N TRP A 17 -11.31 4.27 -11.76
CA TRP A 17 -10.35 3.28 -12.21
C TRP A 17 -8.94 3.84 -12.16
N PHE A 18 -7.99 2.96 -11.97
CA PHE A 18 -6.58 3.25 -12.16
C PHE A 18 -6.13 2.71 -13.50
N LEU A 19 -5.57 3.57 -14.36
CA LEU A 19 -5.02 3.20 -15.66
C LEU A 19 -3.53 3.51 -15.68
N GLY A 20 -2.71 2.48 -15.90
CA GLY A 20 -1.27 2.60 -16.08
C GLY A 20 -0.89 2.42 -17.55
N VAL A 21 -0.08 3.33 -18.07
CA VAL A 21 0.54 3.22 -19.38
C VAL A 21 2.03 2.97 -19.22
N GLN A 22 2.54 1.89 -19.80
CA GLN A 22 3.97 1.63 -19.91
C GLN A 22 4.44 2.08 -21.29
N ALA A 23 5.19 3.17 -21.32
CA ALA A 23 5.61 3.85 -22.56
C ALA A 23 6.90 3.22 -23.09
N ALA A 24 6.81 2.30 -24.05
CA ALA A 24 7.94 1.56 -24.62
C ALA A 24 9.11 2.42 -25.13
N PRO A 25 8.89 3.58 -25.80
CA PRO A 25 10.01 4.41 -26.28
C PRO A 25 10.88 4.99 -25.16
N PHE A 26 10.37 5.01 -23.93
CA PHE A 26 11.02 5.60 -22.78
C PHE A 26 11.46 4.53 -21.75
N GLY A 27 11.63 3.28 -22.18
CA GLY A 27 12.04 2.17 -21.33
C GLY A 27 10.97 1.83 -20.30
N ASP A 28 11.33 1.89 -19.02
CA ASP A 28 10.42 1.56 -17.91
C ASP A 28 9.52 2.73 -17.47
N LEU A 29 9.36 3.77 -18.30
CA LEU A 29 8.51 4.91 -17.95
C LEU A 29 7.07 4.47 -17.80
N LYS A 30 6.53 4.71 -16.61
CA LYS A 30 5.17 4.40 -16.21
C LYS A 30 4.39 5.68 -16.01
N LEU A 31 3.30 5.85 -16.76
CA LEU A 31 2.41 7.01 -16.68
C LEU A 31 1.11 6.59 -15.99
N PRO A 32 0.85 7.05 -14.77
CA PRO A 32 -0.35 6.73 -14.03
C PRO A 32 -1.47 7.73 -14.33
N PHE A 33 -2.69 7.20 -14.51
CA PHE A 33 -3.90 7.98 -14.70
C PHE A 33 -5.03 7.47 -13.80
N LYS A 34 -5.87 8.39 -13.35
CA LYS A 34 -7.18 8.08 -12.79
C LYS A 34 -8.22 8.25 -13.88
N VAL A 35 -9.05 7.24 -14.07
CA VAL A 35 -10.13 7.25 -15.06
C VAL A 35 -11.46 7.07 -14.36
N LYS A 36 -12.45 7.89 -14.70
CA LYS A 36 -13.84 7.66 -14.31
C LYS A 36 -14.60 7.06 -15.48
N LEU A 37 -15.18 5.89 -15.28
CA LEU A 37 -15.93 5.14 -16.29
C LEU A 37 -17.39 4.97 -15.90
N ILE A 38 -18.26 5.02 -16.92
CA ILE A 38 -19.65 4.57 -16.90
C ILE A 38 -19.84 3.70 -18.14
N ALA A 39 -20.39 2.49 -17.98
CA ALA A 39 -20.56 1.54 -19.08
C ALA A 39 -21.95 0.89 -19.06
N GLU A 40 -22.34 0.28 -20.17
CA GLU A 40 -23.55 -0.53 -20.34
C GLU A 40 -23.30 -1.73 -21.24
N GLY A 41 -24.00 -2.81 -20.99
CA GLY A 41 -23.91 -4.03 -21.80
C GLY A 41 -23.29 -5.22 -21.07
N ASN A 42 -22.82 -6.19 -21.84
CA ASN A 42 -22.15 -7.39 -21.32
C ASN A 42 -21.13 -7.94 -22.33
N LEU A 43 -20.23 -8.80 -21.87
CA LEU A 43 -19.17 -9.37 -22.73
C LEU A 43 -19.71 -10.27 -23.86
N LYS A 44 -20.89 -10.86 -23.70
CA LYS A 44 -21.45 -11.79 -24.69
C LYS A 44 -22.04 -11.05 -25.89
N SER A 45 -22.76 -9.95 -25.69
CA SER A 45 -23.43 -9.17 -26.73
C SER A 45 -22.69 -7.88 -27.07
N GLY A 46 -21.66 -7.51 -26.33
CA GLY A 46 -21.02 -6.22 -26.42
C GLY A 46 -21.79 -5.13 -25.68
N GLY A 47 -21.41 -3.89 -25.91
CA GLY A 47 -22.01 -2.74 -25.23
C GLY A 47 -21.31 -1.44 -25.55
N LYS A 48 -21.31 -0.50 -24.60
CA LYS A 48 -20.65 0.80 -24.74
C LYS A 48 -20.02 1.24 -23.43
N ILE A 49 -18.88 1.92 -23.53
CA ILE A 49 -18.40 2.81 -22.47
C ILE A 49 -19.02 4.19 -22.75
N LEU A 50 -20.00 4.56 -21.94
CA LEU A 50 -20.78 5.79 -22.11
C LEU A 50 -19.98 7.04 -21.82
N SER A 51 -19.09 6.95 -20.81
CA SER A 51 -18.20 8.04 -20.40
C SER A 51 -16.85 7.50 -19.98
N PHE A 52 -15.78 8.13 -20.45
CA PHE A 52 -14.39 7.87 -20.11
C PHE A 52 -13.72 9.23 -19.84
N GLU A 53 -13.49 9.57 -18.58
CA GLU A 53 -12.81 10.80 -18.17
C GLU A 53 -11.46 10.46 -17.58
N MET A 54 -10.39 11.01 -18.15
CA MET A 54 -9.00 10.73 -17.73
C MET A 54 -8.38 11.95 -17.05
N ARG A 55 -7.70 11.71 -15.95
CA ARG A 55 -6.89 12.67 -15.16
C ARG A 55 -5.52 12.07 -14.97
N ALA A 56 -4.47 12.89 -15.05
CA ALA A 56 -3.15 12.42 -14.68
C ALA A 56 -3.02 12.34 -13.16
N LEU A 57 -2.16 11.44 -12.69
CA LEU A 57 -1.76 11.34 -11.29
C LEU A 57 -0.37 11.94 -11.13
N THR A 58 -0.23 12.81 -10.15
CA THR A 58 1.06 13.39 -9.77
C THR A 58 1.91 12.37 -9.02
N ALA A 59 3.18 12.64 -8.81
CA ALA A 59 4.06 11.81 -7.98
C ALA A 59 3.56 11.70 -6.52
N SER A 60 2.81 12.70 -6.03
CA SER A 60 2.15 12.66 -4.72
C SER A 60 0.83 11.86 -4.70
N GLY A 61 0.36 11.40 -5.88
CA GLY A 61 -0.90 10.68 -6.03
C GLY A 61 -2.14 11.58 -6.13
N ASP A 62 -1.96 12.91 -6.17
CA ASP A 62 -3.06 13.84 -6.41
C ASP A 62 -3.51 13.77 -7.88
N THR A 63 -4.78 14.07 -8.13
CA THR A 63 -5.32 14.10 -9.49
C THR A 63 -5.26 15.50 -10.08
N THR A 64 -4.88 15.60 -11.35
CA THR A 64 -5.04 16.84 -12.13
C THR A 64 -6.50 17.12 -12.47
N ALA A 65 -6.78 18.25 -13.13
CA ALA A 65 -8.02 18.44 -13.86
C ALA A 65 -8.19 17.33 -14.94
N ILE A 66 -9.40 17.19 -15.50
CA ILE A 66 -9.63 16.28 -16.62
C ILE A 66 -8.74 16.72 -17.79
N ILE A 67 -7.91 15.79 -18.29
CA ILE A 67 -7.00 16.03 -19.41
C ILE A 67 -7.52 15.46 -20.73
N ALA A 68 -8.38 14.44 -20.66
CA ALA A 68 -8.98 13.83 -21.85
C ALA A 68 -10.36 13.23 -21.51
N THR A 69 -11.27 13.26 -22.50
CA THR A 69 -12.61 12.66 -22.39
C THR A 69 -12.98 11.94 -23.68
N ALA A 70 -13.67 10.82 -23.54
CA ALA A 70 -14.35 10.16 -24.65
C ALA A 70 -15.74 9.68 -24.21
N LYS A 71 -16.66 9.56 -25.16
CA LYS A 71 -18.04 9.12 -24.92
C LYS A 71 -18.49 8.12 -25.95
N ASN A 72 -19.43 7.26 -25.55
CA ASN A 72 -20.08 6.29 -26.43
C ASN A 72 -19.10 5.38 -27.19
N ILE A 73 -18.04 4.93 -26.52
CA ILE A 73 -17.04 4.02 -27.08
C ILE A 73 -17.70 2.65 -27.25
N GLY A 74 -17.80 2.17 -28.50
CA GLY A 74 -18.34 0.84 -28.77
C GLY A 74 -17.47 -0.27 -28.23
N VAL A 75 -18.09 -1.28 -27.59
CA VAL A 75 -17.44 -2.51 -27.14
C VAL A 75 -18.05 -3.68 -27.91
N ASN A 76 -17.22 -4.40 -28.63
CA ASN A 76 -17.64 -5.57 -29.41
C ASN A 76 -17.97 -6.77 -28.49
N PRO A 77 -18.74 -7.77 -28.98
CA PRO A 77 -18.80 -9.07 -28.33
C PRO A 77 -17.37 -9.63 -28.07
N GLY A 78 -17.13 -10.14 -26.88
CA GLY A 78 -15.78 -10.55 -26.44
C GLY A 78 -14.95 -9.42 -25.82
N GLY A 79 -15.51 -8.19 -25.68
CA GLY A 79 -14.96 -7.13 -24.86
C GLY A 79 -13.92 -6.23 -25.53
N SER A 80 -13.63 -6.38 -26.85
CA SER A 80 -12.67 -5.51 -27.55
C SER A 80 -13.24 -4.10 -27.79
N PHE A 81 -12.41 -3.09 -27.60
CA PHE A 81 -12.76 -1.68 -27.84
C PHE A 81 -11.55 -0.87 -28.27
N ALA A 82 -11.79 0.31 -28.83
CA ALA A 82 -10.75 1.30 -29.08
C ALA A 82 -11.24 2.71 -28.73
N VAL A 83 -10.35 3.51 -28.15
CA VAL A 83 -10.60 4.91 -27.85
C VAL A 83 -9.40 5.74 -28.26
N GLU A 84 -9.66 6.89 -28.88
CA GLU A 84 -8.63 7.81 -29.35
C GLU A 84 -8.78 9.18 -28.70
N PHE A 85 -7.67 9.71 -28.22
CA PHE A 85 -7.51 11.06 -27.70
C PHE A 85 -6.55 11.80 -28.65
N ALA A 86 -7.12 12.45 -29.65
CA ALA A 86 -6.39 13.06 -30.76
C ALA A 86 -5.43 14.19 -30.31
N LYS A 87 -5.68 14.80 -29.18
CA LYS A 87 -4.80 15.83 -28.60
C LYS A 87 -5.14 16.04 -27.13
N PHE A 88 -4.15 15.91 -26.25
CA PHE A 88 -4.24 16.37 -24.87
C PHE A 88 -2.84 16.75 -24.35
N VAL A 89 -2.79 17.38 -23.18
CA VAL A 89 -1.54 17.79 -22.53
C VAL A 89 -1.42 17.05 -21.23
N LEU A 90 -0.31 16.33 -21.03
CA LEU A 90 0.09 15.82 -19.73
C LEU A 90 0.68 16.99 -18.94
N PRO A 91 0.02 17.46 -17.85
CA PRO A 91 0.47 18.66 -17.13
C PRO A 91 1.85 18.49 -16.48
N ALA A 92 2.61 19.55 -16.38
CA ALA A 92 3.97 19.60 -15.80
C ALA A 92 4.07 18.91 -14.43
N VAL A 93 3.04 19.06 -13.58
CA VAL A 93 2.98 18.45 -12.23
C VAL A 93 2.88 16.93 -12.25
N ALA A 94 2.51 16.32 -13.37
CA ALA A 94 2.40 14.88 -13.57
C ALA A 94 3.40 14.35 -14.62
N ALA A 95 4.04 15.23 -15.36
CA ALA A 95 5.02 14.89 -16.38
C ALA A 95 6.40 14.64 -15.75
N PRO A 96 7.11 13.55 -16.12
CA PRO A 96 8.45 13.28 -15.62
C PRO A 96 9.47 14.37 -15.95
N THR A 97 9.17 15.19 -16.96
CA THR A 97 10.02 16.30 -17.43
C THR A 97 9.86 17.57 -16.60
N GLY A 98 8.82 17.67 -15.77
CA GLY A 98 8.45 18.89 -15.06
C GLY A 98 7.91 20.01 -15.98
N SER A 99 7.57 19.70 -17.22
CA SER A 99 6.97 20.62 -18.19
C SER A 99 5.71 19.99 -18.82
N ASP A 100 4.80 20.81 -19.30
CA ASP A 100 3.62 20.36 -20.04
C ASP A 100 4.03 19.59 -21.29
N VAL A 101 3.48 18.39 -21.48
CA VAL A 101 3.81 17.50 -22.60
C VAL A 101 2.59 17.27 -23.47
N PRO A 102 2.50 17.90 -24.67
CA PRO A 102 1.45 17.60 -25.63
C PRO A 102 1.64 16.19 -26.22
N MET A 103 0.54 15.43 -26.33
CA MET A 103 0.58 14.07 -26.86
C MET A 103 -0.75 13.64 -27.48
N THR A 104 -0.66 12.61 -28.30
CA THR A 104 -1.81 11.85 -28.79
C THR A 104 -1.81 10.46 -28.16
N LEU A 105 -2.98 9.87 -27.98
CA LEU A 105 -3.09 8.55 -27.36
C LEU A 105 -4.27 7.79 -28.01
N LYS A 106 -4.01 6.57 -28.42
CA LYS A 106 -5.04 5.62 -28.80
C LYS A 106 -4.87 4.35 -27.99
N LEU A 107 -5.90 3.96 -27.29
CA LEU A 107 -5.96 2.73 -26.50
C LEU A 107 -6.81 1.71 -27.28
N SER A 108 -6.21 0.57 -27.62
CA SER A 108 -6.89 -0.57 -28.21
C SER A 108 -6.89 -1.70 -27.22
N GLY A 109 -8.03 -1.98 -26.58
CA GLY A 109 -8.11 -2.84 -25.41
C GLY A 109 -9.12 -3.96 -25.49
N THR A 110 -9.01 -4.86 -24.53
CA THR A 110 -9.97 -5.93 -24.27
C THR A 110 -10.35 -5.93 -22.80
N ILE A 111 -11.63 -6.01 -22.51
CA ILE A 111 -12.16 -6.18 -21.17
C ILE A 111 -11.92 -7.63 -20.76
N THR A 112 -11.14 -7.83 -19.71
CA THR A 112 -10.75 -9.16 -19.19
C THR A 112 -11.62 -9.61 -18.02
N ALA A 113 -12.18 -8.64 -17.28
CA ALA A 113 -13.15 -8.85 -16.21
C ALA A 113 -13.94 -7.56 -15.96
N LYS A 114 -15.01 -7.62 -15.15
CA LYS A 114 -15.81 -6.43 -14.76
C LYS A 114 -15.00 -5.33 -14.07
N ASP A 115 -13.83 -5.65 -13.57
CA ASP A 115 -12.93 -4.78 -12.81
C ASP A 115 -11.53 -4.67 -13.42
N SER A 116 -11.34 -5.17 -14.66
CA SER A 116 -10.07 -5.03 -15.39
C SER A 116 -10.21 -5.04 -16.90
N PHE A 117 -9.39 -4.22 -17.56
CA PHE A 117 -9.18 -4.22 -19.01
C PHE A 117 -7.76 -3.78 -19.34
N CYS A 118 -7.24 -4.19 -20.49
CA CYS A 118 -5.87 -3.91 -20.89
C CYS A 118 -5.71 -3.92 -22.41
N GLY A 119 -4.57 -3.50 -22.91
CA GLY A 119 -4.33 -3.48 -24.35
C GLY A 119 -3.08 -2.76 -24.80
N ASP A 120 -3.11 -2.39 -26.06
CA ASP A 120 -2.03 -1.69 -26.75
C ASP A 120 -2.25 -0.19 -26.73
N VAL A 121 -1.13 0.53 -26.72
CA VAL A 121 -1.09 1.98 -26.81
C VAL A 121 -0.39 2.38 -28.11
N GLU A 122 -1.03 3.23 -28.88
CA GLU A 122 -0.46 3.94 -30.02
C GLU A 122 -0.59 5.45 -29.78
N GLY A 123 0.19 6.25 -30.49
CA GLY A 123 0.16 7.69 -30.37
C GLY A 123 1.54 8.30 -30.52
N SER A 124 1.66 9.57 -30.18
CA SER A 124 2.93 10.30 -30.33
C SER A 124 3.13 11.31 -29.21
N VAL A 125 4.39 11.58 -28.93
CA VAL A 125 4.86 12.66 -28.06
C VAL A 125 5.79 13.56 -28.90
N PRO A 126 5.22 14.56 -29.60
CA PRO A 126 5.95 15.35 -30.60
C PRO A 126 7.22 16.01 -30.09
N ASP A 127 7.19 16.55 -28.86
CA ASP A 127 8.32 17.25 -28.25
C ASP A 127 9.56 16.35 -28.07
N PHE A 128 9.37 15.04 -28.08
CA PHE A 128 10.44 14.04 -27.98
C PHE A 128 10.62 13.25 -29.28
N SER A 129 9.92 13.60 -30.34
CA SER A 129 9.89 12.83 -31.60
C SER A 129 9.64 11.35 -31.36
N ALA A 130 8.82 11.00 -30.34
CA ALA A 130 8.59 9.64 -29.92
C ALA A 130 7.23 9.12 -30.39
N ASP A 131 7.24 7.87 -30.89
CA ASP A 131 6.03 7.09 -31.23
C ASP A 131 5.78 6.11 -30.09
N LEU A 132 4.53 6.09 -29.58
CA LEU A 132 4.13 5.21 -28.49
C LEU A 132 3.84 3.77 -28.93
N LYS A 133 4.06 3.43 -30.21
CA LYS A 133 3.88 2.07 -30.71
C LYS A 133 4.68 1.04 -29.89
N GLY A 134 4.02 -0.05 -29.51
CA GLY A 134 4.59 -1.08 -28.64
C GLY A 134 4.38 -0.83 -27.16
N SER A 135 3.87 0.33 -26.80
CA SER A 135 3.45 0.61 -25.43
C SER A 135 2.21 -0.20 -25.05
N LYS A 136 2.04 -0.44 -23.75
CA LYS A 136 0.91 -1.21 -23.20
C LYS A 136 0.18 -0.40 -22.16
N PHE A 137 -1.09 -0.72 -21.96
CA PHE A 137 -1.85 -0.20 -20.83
C PHE A 137 -2.63 -1.30 -20.13
N LYS A 138 -2.91 -1.07 -18.87
CA LYS A 138 -3.85 -1.85 -18.08
C LYS A 138 -4.66 -0.91 -17.19
N ALA A 139 -5.94 -1.22 -17.00
CA ALA A 139 -6.79 -0.52 -16.07
C ALA A 139 -7.43 -1.50 -15.09
N VAL A 140 -7.49 -1.11 -13.83
CA VAL A 140 -8.11 -1.84 -12.74
C VAL A 140 -9.06 -0.94 -11.97
N LEU A 141 -10.19 -1.50 -11.52
CA LEU A 141 -11.17 -0.75 -10.72
C LEU A 141 -10.52 -0.32 -9.40
N PHE A 142 -10.76 0.92 -9.01
CA PHE A 142 -10.21 1.49 -7.77
C PHE A 142 -10.67 0.67 -6.54
N GLY A 143 -9.72 0.29 -5.68
CA GLY A 143 -10.00 -0.54 -4.51
C GLY A 143 -10.03 -2.06 -4.77
N LYS A 144 -9.77 -2.49 -6.01
CA LYS A 144 -9.55 -3.91 -6.36
C LYS A 144 -8.06 -4.21 -6.49
N GLN A 145 -7.70 -5.49 -6.31
CA GLN A 145 -6.33 -5.95 -6.51
C GLN A 145 -5.99 -5.99 -8.00
N GLY A 146 -4.80 -5.56 -8.35
CA GLY A 146 -4.24 -5.61 -9.70
C GLY A 146 -3.19 -4.53 -9.92
N ASN A 147 -2.11 -4.88 -10.63
CA ASN A 147 -1.06 -3.92 -10.98
C ASN A 147 -1.35 -3.33 -12.38
N PRO A 148 -1.64 -2.03 -12.47
CA PRO A 148 -1.94 -1.40 -13.76
C PRO A 148 -0.72 -1.25 -14.67
N PHE A 149 0.47 -1.62 -14.21
CA PHE A 149 1.71 -1.58 -14.99
C PHE A 149 2.22 -2.95 -15.43
N GLU A 150 1.43 -4.00 -15.26
CA GLU A 150 1.76 -5.29 -15.86
C GLU A 150 1.51 -5.25 -17.37
N SER A 151 2.54 -5.63 -18.14
CA SER A 151 2.60 -5.47 -19.59
C SER A 151 1.75 -6.46 -20.40
N ALA A 152 1.00 -7.34 -19.78
CA ALA A 152 0.25 -8.37 -20.47
C ALA A 152 -1.25 -8.25 -20.27
N CYS A 153 -1.99 -8.27 -21.39
CA CYS A 153 -3.40 -8.65 -21.44
C CYS A 153 -3.63 -10.16 -21.23
N SER A 154 -2.63 -10.89 -20.78
CA SER A 154 -2.84 -12.24 -20.29
C SER A 154 -3.78 -12.13 -19.08
N GLY A 155 -4.85 -12.88 -19.07
CA GLY A 155 -5.90 -12.87 -18.05
C GLY A 155 -5.45 -13.24 -16.63
N ASP A 156 -4.17 -13.21 -16.40
CA ASP A 156 -3.50 -13.39 -15.14
C ASP A 156 -2.75 -12.10 -14.81
N ALA A 157 -3.46 -11.10 -14.25
CA ALA A 157 -2.80 -10.29 -13.25
C ALA A 157 -2.12 -11.30 -12.34
N LYS A 158 -0.82 -11.19 -12.11
CA LYS A 158 -0.13 -12.03 -11.15
C LYS A 158 -0.69 -11.66 -9.78
N ILE A 159 -1.88 -12.20 -9.49
CA ILE A 159 -2.45 -12.17 -8.16
C ILE A 159 -1.46 -13.00 -7.37
N TYR A 160 -0.60 -12.35 -6.62
CA TYR A 160 0.18 -13.06 -5.63
C TYR A 160 -0.81 -13.74 -4.69
N THR A 161 -1.03 -15.01 -4.94
CA THR A 161 -1.86 -15.82 -4.04
C THR A 161 -1.10 -15.99 -2.74
N GLY A 162 -1.75 -15.70 -1.65
CA GLY A 162 -1.24 -16.01 -0.32
C GLY A 162 -1.02 -17.52 -0.19
N ILE A 163 -0.28 -17.89 0.83
CA ILE A 163 0.08 -19.29 1.11
C ILE A 163 -1.18 -20.15 1.33
N ASP A 164 -1.32 -21.21 0.59
CA ASP A 164 -2.45 -22.15 0.77
C ASP A 164 -2.33 -22.91 2.08
N LYS A 165 -1.16 -23.49 2.34
CA LYS A 165 -0.85 -24.26 3.54
C LYS A 165 0.35 -23.69 4.26
N CYS A 166 0.13 -23.24 5.50
CA CYS A 166 1.22 -22.75 6.33
C CYS A 166 2.21 -23.86 6.67
N PRO A 167 3.52 -23.62 6.57
CA PRO A 167 4.53 -24.51 7.13
C PRO A 167 4.42 -24.48 8.68
N VAL A 168 5.13 -25.39 9.31
CA VAL A 168 5.34 -25.34 10.76
C VAL A 168 6.20 -24.12 11.09
N ILE A 169 5.70 -23.25 11.96
CA ILE A 169 6.41 -22.07 12.45
C ILE A 169 6.89 -22.35 13.87
N LEU A 170 8.17 -22.07 14.11
CA LEU A 170 8.83 -22.28 15.41
C LEU A 170 9.31 -20.94 15.96
N ALA A 171 9.66 -20.93 17.26
CA ALA A 171 10.44 -19.84 17.82
C ALA A 171 11.82 -19.76 17.12
N GLY A 172 12.32 -18.54 16.88
CA GLY A 172 13.54 -18.30 16.10
C GLY A 172 13.29 -18.13 14.60
N ASP A 173 14.25 -18.54 13.78
CA ASP A 173 14.24 -18.34 12.32
C ASP A 173 13.22 -19.22 11.61
N ASN A 174 12.49 -18.62 10.70
CA ASN A 174 11.51 -19.28 9.84
C ASN A 174 11.66 -18.85 8.39
N THR A 175 11.25 -19.75 7.51
CA THR A 175 11.20 -19.48 6.07
C THR A 175 9.86 -19.96 5.50
N VAL A 176 9.26 -19.14 4.65
CA VAL A 176 8.01 -19.46 3.94
C VAL A 176 8.14 -19.08 2.46
N THR A 177 7.33 -19.72 1.62
CA THR A 177 7.10 -19.22 0.25
C THR A 177 5.85 -18.38 0.27
N SER A 178 5.99 -17.10 0.07
CA SER A 178 4.89 -16.11 0.03
C SER A 178 5.01 -15.26 -1.21
N ALA A 179 3.92 -15.00 -1.91
CA ALA A 179 3.93 -14.28 -3.18
C ALA A 179 4.93 -14.89 -4.19
N GLU A 180 5.05 -16.23 -4.23
CA GLU A 180 6.01 -16.99 -5.03
C GLU A 180 7.50 -16.68 -4.73
N ARG A 181 7.78 -16.09 -3.57
CA ARG A 181 9.12 -15.68 -3.14
C ARG A 181 9.49 -16.35 -1.84
N THR A 182 10.77 -16.67 -1.69
CA THR A 182 11.30 -17.13 -0.40
C THR A 182 11.40 -15.95 0.56
N ARG A 183 10.66 -16.01 1.65
CA ARG A 183 10.61 -14.96 2.66
C ARG A 183 11.03 -15.52 4.02
N GLN A 184 11.71 -14.69 4.79
CA GLN A 184 12.24 -15.07 6.10
C GLN A 184 11.70 -14.15 7.19
N PHE A 185 11.57 -14.67 8.40
CA PHE A 185 11.18 -13.92 9.59
C PHE A 185 11.62 -14.65 10.86
N GLN A 186 11.74 -13.92 11.94
CA GLN A 186 12.01 -14.47 13.27
C GLN A 186 10.77 -14.39 14.14
N VAL A 187 10.58 -15.38 15.00
CA VAL A 187 9.49 -15.45 15.97
C VAL A 187 10.05 -15.48 17.38
N PHE A 188 9.55 -14.59 18.22
CA PHE A 188 9.90 -14.51 19.64
C PHE A 188 8.64 -14.77 20.46
N LEU A 189 8.62 -15.91 21.15
CA LEU A 189 7.56 -16.27 22.07
C LEU A 189 7.88 -15.76 23.48
N PRO A 190 6.86 -15.38 24.26
CA PRO A 190 7.09 -14.98 25.65
C PRO A 190 7.58 -16.18 26.48
N LYS A 191 8.62 -15.97 27.30
CA LYS A 191 9.36 -17.06 27.98
C LYS A 191 8.51 -17.87 28.96
N ASP A 192 7.60 -17.22 29.67
CA ASP A 192 6.83 -17.83 30.77
C ASP A 192 5.41 -18.24 30.35
N VAL A 193 5.14 -18.30 29.04
CA VAL A 193 3.84 -18.68 28.48
C VAL A 193 3.99 -20.00 27.75
N THR A 194 3.38 -21.06 28.31
CA THR A 194 3.40 -22.41 27.73
C THR A 194 2.40 -22.55 26.57
N ASP A 195 1.30 -21.80 26.59
CA ASP A 195 0.29 -21.76 25.53
C ASP A 195 0.12 -20.32 25.01
N PRO A 196 0.56 -20.03 23.79
CA PRO A 196 0.43 -18.70 23.19
C PRO A 196 -1.00 -18.41 22.66
N ALA A 197 -1.97 -19.31 22.86
CA ALA A 197 -3.32 -19.12 22.37
C ALA A 197 -3.97 -17.85 22.94
N GLY A 198 -4.61 -17.07 22.05
CA GLY A 198 -5.26 -15.82 22.41
C GLY A 198 -4.31 -14.65 22.69
N LEU A 199 -2.98 -14.81 22.52
CA LEU A 199 -2.04 -13.69 22.65
C LEU A 199 -2.16 -12.71 21.47
N PRO A 200 -1.84 -11.43 21.71
CA PRO A 200 -1.64 -10.47 20.63
C PRO A 200 -0.49 -10.86 19.71
N LEU A 201 -0.55 -10.41 18.44
CA LEU A 201 0.50 -10.56 17.44
C LEU A 201 1.08 -9.18 17.10
N VAL A 202 2.37 -8.99 17.29
CA VAL A 202 3.09 -7.76 16.92
C VAL A 202 4.08 -8.08 15.81
N LEU A 203 4.02 -7.35 14.68
CA LEU A 203 5.03 -7.42 13.63
C LEU A 203 5.93 -6.20 13.72
N LEU A 204 7.25 -6.43 13.80
CA LEU A 204 8.29 -5.40 13.92
C LEU A 204 9.20 -5.41 12.70
N PHE A 205 9.19 -4.34 11.92
CA PHE A 205 9.93 -4.21 10.68
C PHE A 205 11.22 -3.41 10.87
N HIS A 206 12.35 -3.93 10.39
CA HIS A 206 13.65 -3.24 10.44
C HIS A 206 13.77 -2.12 9.41
N GLY A 207 14.69 -1.18 9.64
CA GLY A 207 15.05 -0.12 8.68
C GLY A 207 15.90 -0.63 7.52
N VAL A 208 16.18 0.28 6.57
CA VAL A 208 17.03 -0.01 5.41
C VAL A 208 18.41 -0.48 5.85
N GLY A 209 18.87 -1.61 5.31
CA GLY A 209 20.14 -2.25 5.65
C GLY A 209 20.15 -2.96 7.01
N GLY A 210 19.02 -2.97 7.73
CA GLY A 210 18.89 -3.61 9.03
C GLY A 210 18.60 -5.12 8.96
N GLU A 211 18.54 -5.73 10.12
CA GLU A 211 18.23 -7.15 10.31
C GLU A 211 17.16 -7.33 11.40
N PRO A 212 16.34 -8.40 11.34
CA PRO A 212 15.29 -8.64 12.34
C PRO A 212 15.80 -8.64 13.78
N GLY A 213 16.89 -9.38 14.05
CA GLY A 213 17.42 -9.55 15.41
C GLY A 213 17.87 -8.24 16.03
N SER A 214 18.68 -7.44 15.32
CA SER A 214 19.13 -6.13 15.82
C SER A 214 17.95 -5.18 16.04
N MET A 215 16.95 -5.16 15.15
CA MET A 215 15.76 -4.34 15.33
C MET A 215 14.97 -4.75 16.59
N VAL A 216 14.88 -6.05 16.86
CA VAL A 216 14.22 -6.56 18.08
C VAL A 216 14.98 -6.12 19.34
N GLU A 217 16.31 -6.20 19.35
CA GLU A 217 17.15 -5.73 20.44
C GLU A 217 17.00 -4.22 20.67
N ASP A 218 17.14 -3.43 19.62
CA ASP A 218 17.08 -1.97 19.67
C ASP A 218 15.70 -1.44 20.07
N SER A 219 14.61 -2.17 19.71
CA SER A 219 13.25 -1.73 19.99
C SER A 219 12.85 -1.78 21.47
N GLY A 220 13.50 -2.60 22.27
CA GLY A 220 13.11 -2.85 23.66
C GLY A 220 11.79 -3.63 23.83
N LEU A 221 11.17 -4.10 22.74
CA LEU A 221 9.88 -4.80 22.78
C LEU A 221 9.93 -6.13 23.53
N LEU A 222 11.08 -6.81 23.59
CA LEU A 222 11.21 -8.03 24.41
C LEU A 222 11.05 -7.76 25.91
N ALA A 223 11.50 -6.59 26.38
CA ALA A 223 11.29 -6.19 27.78
C ALA A 223 9.81 -5.91 28.06
N GLU A 224 9.08 -5.40 27.09
CA GLU A 224 7.63 -5.18 27.21
C GLU A 224 6.84 -6.51 27.07
N GLN A 225 7.30 -7.44 26.22
CA GLN A 225 6.76 -8.79 26.10
C GLN A 225 6.80 -9.55 27.44
N ALA A 226 7.86 -9.35 28.22
CA ALA A 226 7.99 -9.93 29.54
C ALA A 226 6.98 -9.38 30.57
N LYS A 227 6.51 -8.13 30.37
CA LYS A 227 5.49 -7.49 31.23
C LYS A 227 4.06 -7.84 30.82
N LYS A 228 3.81 -7.83 29.51
CA LYS A 228 2.53 -8.14 28.88
C LYS A 228 2.77 -9.09 27.70
N PRO A 229 2.44 -10.37 27.82
CA PRO A 229 2.76 -11.36 26.80
C PRO A 229 2.11 -11.07 25.43
N PHE A 230 2.89 -11.23 24.37
CA PHE A 230 2.44 -11.21 22.97
C PHE A 230 3.41 -12.06 22.13
N VAL A 231 2.97 -12.50 20.97
CA VAL A 231 3.85 -13.11 19.97
C VAL A 231 4.48 -11.97 19.17
N LEU A 232 5.82 -11.91 19.14
CA LEU A 232 6.56 -10.94 18.33
C LEU A 232 7.10 -11.65 17.09
N VAL A 233 6.79 -11.09 15.91
CA VAL A 233 7.34 -11.54 14.63
C VAL A 233 8.16 -10.40 14.04
N ALA A 234 9.40 -10.69 13.68
CA ALA A 234 10.30 -9.76 13.02
C ALA A 234 10.58 -10.24 11.59
N PRO A 235 9.87 -9.71 10.57
CA PRO A 235 10.11 -10.02 9.18
C PRO A 235 11.51 -9.55 8.73
N ARG A 236 12.10 -10.31 7.78
CA ARG A 236 13.28 -9.91 7.03
C ARG A 236 12.86 -9.41 5.66
N SER A 237 13.45 -8.30 5.21
CA SER A 237 13.29 -7.84 3.84
C SER A 237 13.78 -8.90 2.84
N GLU A 238 13.23 -8.89 1.62
CA GLU A 238 13.60 -9.87 0.61
C GLU A 238 15.09 -9.76 0.25
N ARG A 239 15.76 -10.92 0.17
CA ARG A 239 17.19 -11.02 -0.14
C ARG A 239 17.42 -11.63 -1.53
N GLY A 240 18.36 -11.07 -2.27
CA GLY A 240 18.89 -11.67 -3.48
C GLY A 240 19.78 -12.88 -3.20
N SER A 241 20.21 -13.55 -4.25
CA SER A 241 21.13 -14.70 -4.16
C SER A 241 22.50 -14.37 -3.54
N ASP A 242 22.86 -13.08 -3.53
CA ASP A 242 24.08 -12.56 -2.89
C ASP A 242 23.88 -12.22 -1.39
N GLY A 243 22.70 -12.51 -0.84
CA GLY A 243 22.32 -12.23 0.55
C GLY A 243 22.01 -10.77 0.84
N LYS A 244 22.12 -9.87 -0.14
CA LYS A 244 21.78 -8.45 0.03
C LYS A 244 20.29 -8.21 -0.19
N ALA A 245 19.78 -7.11 0.34
CA ALA A 245 18.41 -6.70 0.08
C ALA A 245 18.14 -6.59 -1.43
N LEU A 246 17.05 -7.19 -1.89
CA LEU A 246 16.66 -7.16 -3.30
C LEU A 246 16.32 -5.75 -3.74
N LEU A 247 15.71 -4.97 -2.84
CA LEU A 247 15.37 -3.57 -3.05
C LEU A 247 16.31 -2.65 -2.28
N LYS A 248 16.72 -1.55 -2.87
CA LYS A 248 17.49 -0.49 -2.17
C LYS A 248 16.77 0.07 -0.95
N THR A 249 15.46 -0.08 -0.91
CA THR A 249 14.56 0.39 0.13
C THR A 249 14.20 -0.69 1.14
N ASP A 250 14.73 -1.90 0.99
CA ASP A 250 14.42 -3.14 1.72
C ASP A 250 12.97 -3.62 1.56
N TRP A 251 11.99 -2.74 1.64
CA TRP A 251 10.56 -3.06 1.63
C TRP A 251 9.85 -2.47 0.43
N TYR A 252 8.79 -3.15 -0.02
CA TYR A 252 7.84 -2.66 -1.01
C TYR A 252 6.77 -1.80 -0.33
N TYR A 253 7.03 -0.55 -0.07
CA TYR A 253 6.01 0.38 0.45
C TYR A 253 5.31 1.20 -0.64
N GLY A 254 5.25 0.60 -1.85
CA GLY A 254 4.61 1.19 -3.02
C GLY A 254 5.54 2.11 -3.80
N LYS A 255 5.57 1.93 -5.11
CA LYS A 255 6.13 2.92 -6.04
C LYS A 255 5.09 3.97 -6.41
N THR A 256 3.81 3.64 -6.21
CA THR A 256 2.66 4.54 -6.36
C THR A 256 1.64 4.27 -5.25
N ALA A 257 0.74 5.20 -4.98
CA ALA A 257 -0.37 5.04 -4.01
C ALA A 257 -1.27 3.81 -4.30
N PHE A 258 -1.08 3.16 -5.42
CA PHE A 258 -1.93 2.11 -5.98
C PHE A 258 -1.22 0.77 -6.19
N ASP A 259 -0.02 0.59 -5.63
CA ASP A 259 0.70 -0.70 -5.68
C ASP A 259 -0.05 -1.76 -4.84
N MET A 260 -1.20 -2.20 -5.37
CA MET A 260 -2.05 -3.22 -4.75
C MET A 260 -1.41 -4.61 -4.80
N ASP A 261 -0.53 -4.86 -5.78
CA ASP A 261 0.30 -6.08 -5.90
C ASP A 261 1.60 -5.93 -5.13
N ASN A 262 1.48 -5.68 -3.85
CA ASN A 262 2.62 -5.50 -2.99
C ASN A 262 2.99 -6.84 -2.34
N PRO A 263 4.14 -7.45 -2.68
CA PRO A 263 4.53 -8.75 -2.14
C PRO A 263 4.76 -8.72 -0.63
N ASP A 264 5.05 -7.55 -0.03
CA ASP A 264 5.16 -7.42 1.41
C ASP A 264 3.80 -7.35 2.10
N LEU A 265 2.74 -6.85 1.43
CA LEU A 265 1.37 -6.98 1.94
C LEU A 265 0.91 -8.43 1.94
N VAL A 266 1.19 -9.19 0.86
CA VAL A 266 0.89 -10.63 0.82
C VAL A 266 1.67 -11.39 1.88
N PHE A 267 2.95 -11.06 2.04
CA PHE A 267 3.79 -11.66 3.07
C PHE A 267 3.27 -11.36 4.48
N PHE A 268 2.84 -10.12 4.73
CA PHE A 268 2.19 -9.77 5.98
C PHE A 268 0.94 -10.62 6.23
N ASP A 269 0.04 -10.72 5.25
CA ASP A 269 -1.20 -11.50 5.36
C ASP A 269 -0.90 -12.98 5.63
N ASP A 270 0.11 -13.55 4.96
CA ASP A 270 0.55 -14.94 5.13
C ASP A 270 1.15 -15.18 6.52
N VAL A 271 2.00 -14.29 7.00
CA VAL A 271 2.59 -14.37 8.35
C VAL A 271 1.48 -14.31 9.40
N VAL A 272 0.52 -13.39 9.26
CA VAL A 272 -0.63 -13.29 10.19
C VAL A 272 -1.45 -14.58 10.17
N LYS A 273 -1.79 -15.10 8.97
CA LYS A 273 -2.53 -16.35 8.79
C LYS A 273 -1.82 -17.52 9.46
N CYS A 274 -0.52 -17.65 9.22
CA CYS A 274 0.25 -18.77 9.71
C CYS A 274 0.54 -18.69 11.22
N ALA A 275 0.82 -17.50 11.75
CA ALA A 275 0.96 -17.28 13.18
C ALA A 275 -0.37 -17.55 13.92
N ALA A 276 -1.49 -17.09 13.37
CA ALA A 276 -2.81 -17.38 13.94
C ALA A 276 -3.11 -18.89 13.95
N GLY A 277 -2.77 -19.60 12.87
CA GLY A 277 -2.95 -21.05 12.79
C GLY A 277 -2.06 -21.82 13.77
N GLN A 278 -0.78 -21.47 13.87
CA GLN A 278 0.23 -22.16 14.68
C GLN A 278 0.10 -21.81 16.18
N PHE A 279 0.01 -20.53 16.52
CA PHE A 279 0.00 -20.04 17.89
C PHE A 279 -1.39 -19.67 18.40
N LYS A 280 -2.41 -19.77 17.54
CA LYS A 280 -3.81 -19.39 17.86
C LYS A 280 -3.90 -17.98 18.42
N THR A 281 -3.15 -17.02 17.85
CA THR A 281 -3.13 -15.63 18.29
C THR A 281 -4.52 -14.99 18.11
N ASP A 282 -4.80 -13.93 18.87
CA ASP A 282 -6.07 -13.20 18.77
C ASP A 282 -6.12 -12.38 17.46
N ALA A 283 -6.97 -12.79 16.53
CA ALA A 283 -7.15 -12.11 15.24
C ALA A 283 -7.63 -10.65 15.36
N LYS A 284 -8.13 -10.22 16.52
CA LYS A 284 -8.51 -8.83 16.78
C LYS A 284 -7.37 -8.00 17.38
N ARG A 285 -6.22 -8.61 17.65
CA ARG A 285 -5.07 -7.96 18.26
C ARG A 285 -3.80 -8.18 17.45
N VAL A 286 -3.84 -7.73 16.18
CA VAL A 286 -2.71 -7.74 15.24
C VAL A 286 -2.20 -6.31 15.06
N TYR A 287 -0.90 -6.11 15.24
CA TYR A 287 -0.28 -4.80 15.25
C TYR A 287 0.98 -4.76 14.40
N VAL A 288 1.30 -3.57 13.89
CA VAL A 288 2.50 -3.33 13.10
C VAL A 288 3.30 -2.15 13.67
N THR A 289 4.61 -2.31 13.69
CA THR A 289 5.55 -1.26 14.08
C THR A 289 6.89 -1.46 13.36
N GLY A 290 7.72 -0.44 13.35
CA GLY A 290 9.05 -0.49 12.74
C GLY A 290 9.65 0.89 12.62
N MET A 291 10.91 0.96 12.23
CA MET A 291 11.66 2.21 12.12
C MET A 291 12.16 2.45 10.70
N SER A 292 12.21 3.73 10.28
CA SER A 292 12.78 4.12 8.99
C SER A 292 12.07 3.41 7.83
N GLY A 293 12.75 2.62 7.00
CA GLY A 293 12.10 1.75 6.02
C GLY A 293 11.03 0.84 6.64
N GLY A 294 11.28 0.32 7.86
CA GLY A 294 10.29 -0.43 8.64
C GLY A 294 9.12 0.42 9.11
N GLY A 295 9.33 1.70 9.39
CA GLY A 295 8.27 2.66 9.70
C GLY A 295 7.40 2.97 8.47
N LEU A 296 8.01 3.06 7.28
CA LEU A 296 7.30 3.26 6.02
C LEU A 296 6.40 2.06 5.70
N ILE A 297 6.93 0.83 5.78
CA ILE A 297 6.11 -0.38 5.52
C ILE A 297 5.04 -0.59 6.59
N SER A 298 5.31 -0.27 7.86
CA SER A 298 4.30 -0.33 8.93
C SER A 298 3.16 0.66 8.69
N THR A 299 3.46 1.88 8.23
CA THR A 299 2.45 2.85 7.79
C THR A 299 1.63 2.28 6.64
N PHE A 300 2.30 1.75 5.62
CA PHE A 300 1.67 1.21 4.42
C PHE A 300 0.73 0.03 4.73
N ILE A 301 1.18 -0.92 5.58
CA ILE A 301 0.34 -2.03 6.04
C ILE A 301 -0.84 -1.52 6.87
N GLY A 302 -0.60 -0.61 7.82
CA GLY A 302 -1.65 -0.06 8.68
C GLY A 302 -2.81 0.54 7.90
N VAL A 303 -2.52 1.34 6.87
CA VAL A 303 -3.56 1.97 6.05
C VAL A 303 -4.22 1.00 5.06
N ASN A 304 -3.49 -0.01 4.55
CA ASN A 304 -4.00 -0.95 3.57
C ASN A 304 -4.70 -2.19 4.17
N ARG A 305 -4.55 -2.45 5.47
CA ARG A 305 -5.15 -3.60 6.18
C ARG A 305 -6.01 -3.21 7.39
N PRO A 306 -6.91 -2.22 7.26
CA PRO A 306 -7.69 -1.70 8.40
C PRO A 306 -8.69 -2.73 8.98
N LYS A 307 -8.92 -3.85 8.29
CA LYS A 307 -9.75 -4.96 8.77
C LYS A 307 -8.94 -6.04 9.50
N VAL A 308 -7.63 -5.91 9.57
CA VAL A 308 -6.70 -6.86 10.19
C VAL A 308 -5.88 -6.16 11.28
N VAL A 309 -5.34 -4.98 10.97
CA VAL A 309 -4.48 -4.22 11.88
C VAL A 309 -5.33 -3.45 12.89
N ALA A 310 -5.15 -3.76 14.17
CA ALA A 310 -5.86 -3.09 15.26
C ALA A 310 -5.23 -1.75 15.65
N ALA A 311 -3.91 -1.59 15.49
CA ALA A 311 -3.17 -0.34 15.68
C ALA A 311 -1.79 -0.41 15.00
N ALA A 312 -1.21 0.75 14.68
CA ALA A 312 0.12 0.88 14.08
C ALA A 312 0.98 1.91 14.80
N ALA A 313 2.28 1.64 14.90
CA ALA A 313 3.24 2.54 15.57
C ALA A 313 4.51 2.72 14.73
N PRO A 314 4.47 3.49 13.62
CA PRO A 314 5.67 3.80 12.84
C PRO A 314 6.59 4.79 13.53
N PHE A 315 7.91 4.48 13.55
CA PHE A 315 8.99 5.35 14.02
C PHE A 315 9.81 5.85 12.84
N SER A 316 10.10 7.15 12.79
CA SER A 316 10.70 7.80 11.61
C SER A 316 10.11 7.23 10.32
N GLY A 317 8.78 7.13 10.31
CA GLY A 317 7.99 6.57 9.23
C GLY A 317 7.32 7.66 8.40
N GLY A 318 6.37 7.25 7.59
CA GLY A 318 5.63 8.13 6.69
C GLY A 318 5.18 7.37 5.46
N TYR A 319 5.11 8.07 4.34
CA TYR A 319 4.85 7.46 3.04
C TYR A 319 5.49 8.31 1.94
N LEU A 320 5.89 7.66 0.86
CA LEU A 320 6.53 8.33 -0.29
C LEU A 320 5.51 8.81 -1.32
N HIS A 321 4.27 8.34 -1.23
CA HIS A 321 3.16 8.64 -2.17
C HIS A 321 1.90 8.93 -1.37
N ALA A 322 0.83 9.43 -1.99
CA ALA A 322 -0.41 9.75 -1.28
C ALA A 322 -0.98 8.54 -0.52
N LEU A 323 -1.53 8.79 0.67
CA LEU A 323 -2.26 7.75 1.39
C LEU A 323 -3.47 7.29 0.55
N PRO A 324 -3.66 5.97 0.39
CA PRO A 324 -4.84 5.48 -0.30
C PRO A 324 -6.11 5.83 0.46
N ALA A 325 -7.19 6.12 -0.26
CA ALA A 325 -8.51 6.22 0.33
C ALA A 325 -8.95 4.82 0.77
N VAL A 326 -8.86 4.53 2.07
CA VAL A 326 -9.22 3.22 2.63
C VAL A 326 -10.50 3.28 3.45
N SER A 327 -11.30 2.22 3.36
CA SER A 327 -12.50 2.05 4.17
C SER A 327 -12.12 1.44 5.52
N GLY A 328 -11.85 2.26 6.52
CA GLY A 328 -11.56 1.79 7.87
C GLY A 328 -10.63 2.75 8.61
N LYS A 329 -10.67 2.70 9.92
CA LYS A 329 -9.88 3.57 10.80
C LYS A 329 -8.95 2.70 11.63
N VAL A 330 -7.67 2.99 11.56
CA VAL A 330 -6.63 2.37 12.39
C VAL A 330 -6.03 3.45 13.28
N PRO A 331 -5.93 3.26 14.58
CA PRO A 331 -5.21 4.16 15.47
C PRO A 331 -3.70 4.13 15.20
N PHE A 332 -3.04 5.30 15.26
CA PHE A 332 -1.61 5.44 15.03
C PHE A 332 -0.88 6.13 16.17
N VAL A 333 0.31 5.62 16.52
CA VAL A 333 1.38 6.45 17.09
C VAL A 333 2.35 6.77 15.96
N VAL A 334 2.54 8.05 15.66
CA VAL A 334 3.56 8.52 14.73
C VAL A 334 4.70 9.11 15.54
N SER A 335 5.86 8.45 15.53
CA SER A 335 7.04 8.89 16.30
C SER A 335 8.18 9.27 15.36
N TRP A 336 8.88 10.39 15.65
CA TRP A 336 10.02 10.86 14.85
C TRP A 336 10.99 11.72 15.66
N GLY A 337 12.16 11.94 15.09
CA GLY A 337 13.31 12.58 15.77
C GLY A 337 13.47 14.08 15.56
N GLY A 338 12.39 14.81 15.22
CA GLY A 338 12.42 16.26 15.04
C GLY A 338 13.06 16.73 13.73
N PRO A 339 13.39 18.05 13.61
CA PRO A 339 13.86 18.65 12.36
C PRO A 339 15.12 18.03 11.77
N ASN A 340 15.91 17.34 12.58
CA ASN A 340 17.14 16.66 12.17
C ASN A 340 16.95 15.16 11.93
N ASP A 341 15.71 14.68 11.85
CA ASP A 341 15.39 13.30 11.51
C ASP A 341 15.50 13.10 9.99
N THR A 342 16.72 12.85 9.54
CA THR A 342 17.06 12.69 8.13
C THR A 342 17.94 11.47 7.90
N ALA A 343 17.65 10.68 6.89
CA ALA A 343 18.47 9.56 6.43
C ALA A 343 18.23 9.30 4.94
N TYR A 344 19.24 8.87 4.20
CA TYR A 344 19.15 8.54 2.77
C TYR A 344 18.45 9.64 1.93
N GLU A 345 18.81 10.90 2.18
CA GLU A 345 18.22 12.09 1.54
C GLU A 345 16.71 12.29 1.83
N GLN A 346 16.13 11.51 2.74
CA GLN A 346 14.75 11.66 3.16
C GLN A 346 14.64 12.51 4.43
N ASN A 347 13.65 13.39 4.47
CA ASN A 347 13.29 14.19 5.63
C ASN A 347 12.11 13.55 6.36
N PHE A 348 12.39 12.73 7.38
CA PHE A 348 11.36 12.02 8.14
C PHE A 348 10.55 12.94 9.05
N ASP A 349 11.07 14.10 9.46
CA ASP A 349 10.28 15.11 10.16
C ASP A 349 9.12 15.63 9.30
N ALA A 350 9.44 16.01 8.04
CA ALA A 350 8.41 16.45 7.11
C ALA A 350 7.41 15.31 6.76
N MET A 351 7.92 14.09 6.59
CA MET A 351 7.09 12.92 6.29
C MET A 351 6.17 12.56 7.46
N ALA A 352 6.66 12.56 8.70
CA ALA A 352 5.86 12.26 9.87
C ALA A 352 4.77 13.33 10.14
N LYS A 353 5.11 14.60 9.96
CA LYS A 353 4.15 15.71 10.06
C LYS A 353 3.05 15.60 9.01
N LYS A 354 3.44 15.30 7.74
CA LYS A 354 2.46 15.08 6.68
C LYS A 354 1.58 13.87 6.95
N LEU A 355 2.17 12.73 7.33
CA LEU A 355 1.42 11.53 7.70
C LEU A 355 0.41 11.84 8.81
N THR A 356 0.84 12.51 9.86
CA THR A 356 -0.01 12.92 10.99
C THR A 356 -1.21 13.73 10.52
N ALA A 357 -0.98 14.75 9.68
CA ALA A 357 -2.04 15.61 9.15
C ALA A 357 -3.03 14.81 8.30
N ASP A 358 -2.57 13.96 7.42
CA ASP A 358 -3.42 13.20 6.51
C ASP A 358 -4.22 12.10 7.24
N LEU A 359 -3.61 11.44 8.24
CA LEU A 359 -4.32 10.48 9.09
C LEU A 359 -5.45 11.15 9.87
N LEU A 360 -5.19 12.34 10.44
CA LEU A 360 -6.23 13.13 11.13
C LEU A 360 -7.35 13.55 10.17
N ALA A 361 -7.01 14.08 9.00
CA ALA A 361 -7.97 14.45 7.97
C ALA A 361 -8.82 13.27 7.52
N ALA A 362 -8.23 12.06 7.46
CA ALA A 362 -8.93 10.83 7.19
C ALA A 362 -9.71 10.29 8.40
N GLY A 363 -9.64 10.92 9.58
CA GLY A 363 -10.38 10.57 10.79
C GLY A 363 -9.80 9.39 11.58
N HIS A 364 -8.50 9.13 11.45
CA HIS A 364 -7.78 8.20 12.33
C HIS A 364 -7.48 8.86 13.68
N LEU A 365 -7.40 8.07 14.76
CA LEU A 365 -6.84 8.54 16.03
C LEU A 365 -5.32 8.55 15.91
N VAL A 366 -4.69 9.66 16.28
CA VAL A 366 -3.24 9.84 16.19
C VAL A 366 -2.65 10.34 17.51
N ILE A 367 -1.61 9.65 17.98
CA ILE A 367 -0.68 10.18 18.97
C ILE A 367 0.62 10.52 18.23
N ALA A 368 1.01 11.78 18.28
CA ALA A 368 2.23 12.29 17.66
C ALA A 368 3.34 12.43 18.73
N CYS A 369 4.51 11.83 18.48
CA CYS A 369 5.65 11.80 19.40
C CYS A 369 6.91 12.35 18.72
N ASP A 370 7.17 13.66 18.86
CA ASP A 370 8.41 14.29 18.39
C ASP A 370 9.47 14.22 19.49
N HIS A 371 10.32 13.18 19.47
CA HIS A 371 11.34 12.98 20.51
C HIS A 371 12.60 13.82 20.32
N GLY A 372 12.82 14.46 19.16
CA GLY A 372 13.92 15.37 18.93
C GLY A 372 15.33 14.75 18.84
N LEU A 373 15.45 13.42 18.85
CA LEU A 373 16.73 12.70 18.96
C LEU A 373 17.33 12.30 17.59
N LYS A 374 16.89 12.92 16.49
CA LYS A 374 17.29 12.58 15.14
C LYS A 374 16.76 11.21 14.69
N HIS A 375 17.40 10.58 13.70
CA HIS A 375 16.96 9.33 13.07
C HIS A 375 17.33 8.10 13.90
N ILE A 376 16.67 7.92 15.06
CA ILE A 376 16.87 6.77 15.96
C ILE A 376 15.53 6.26 16.52
N TRP A 377 15.51 5.01 16.98
CA TRP A 377 14.47 4.52 17.87
C TRP A 377 14.77 5.02 19.29
N PRO A 378 13.87 5.79 19.94
CA PRO A 378 14.16 6.32 21.26
C PRO A 378 14.13 5.19 22.32
N LYS A 379 14.92 5.33 23.37
CA LYS A 379 15.08 4.31 24.40
C LYS A 379 13.75 3.83 25.02
N GLU A 380 12.82 4.75 25.24
CA GLU A 380 11.48 4.48 25.77
C GLU A 380 10.45 4.08 24.67
N GLY A 381 10.89 4.02 23.41
CA GLY A 381 10.04 3.76 22.25
C GLY A 381 9.27 2.44 22.35
N GLY A 382 9.93 1.39 22.82
CA GLY A 382 9.30 0.10 23.03
C GLY A 382 8.16 0.15 24.04
N ALA A 383 8.34 0.91 25.13
CA ALA A 383 7.35 1.01 26.19
C ALA A 383 6.05 1.67 25.73
N TYR A 384 6.12 2.87 25.12
CA TYR A 384 4.90 3.54 24.67
C TYR A 384 4.32 2.91 23.41
N ALA A 385 5.14 2.30 22.53
CA ALA A 385 4.62 1.53 21.41
C ALA A 385 3.81 0.33 21.91
N ALA A 386 4.37 -0.47 22.83
CA ALA A 386 3.65 -1.61 23.42
C ALA A 386 2.40 -1.17 24.19
N ALA A 387 2.46 -0.10 24.98
CA ALA A 387 1.30 0.44 25.70
C ALA A 387 0.17 0.82 24.72
N PHE A 388 0.52 1.49 23.62
CA PHE A 388 -0.44 1.87 22.60
C PHE A 388 -1.00 0.67 21.86
N LEU A 389 -0.14 -0.15 21.27
CA LEU A 389 -0.55 -1.27 20.44
C LEU A 389 -1.43 -2.25 21.24
N LEU A 390 -0.93 -2.73 22.39
CA LEU A 390 -1.64 -3.72 23.21
C LEU A 390 -2.92 -3.18 23.88
N GLY A 391 -3.08 -1.87 23.92
CA GLY A 391 -4.31 -1.21 24.40
C GLY A 391 -5.47 -1.27 23.43
N HIS A 392 -5.21 -1.53 22.13
CA HIS A 392 -6.24 -1.53 21.11
C HIS A 392 -6.74 -2.94 20.77
N LYS A 393 -7.99 -3.01 20.31
CA LYS A 393 -8.58 -4.23 19.77
C LYS A 393 -9.46 -3.88 18.57
N LEU A 394 -9.32 -4.61 17.50
CA LEU A 394 -10.03 -4.37 16.26
C LEU A 394 -11.55 -4.39 16.47
N GLY A 395 -12.21 -3.33 16.01
CA GLY A 395 -13.66 -3.17 16.15
C GLY A 395 -14.11 -2.62 17.51
N GLU A 396 -13.19 -2.34 18.44
CA GLU A 396 -13.49 -1.69 19.71
C GLU A 396 -13.06 -0.21 19.71
N ALA A 397 -13.67 0.59 20.57
CA ALA A 397 -13.29 1.97 20.74
C ALA A 397 -11.86 2.07 21.32
N SER A 398 -11.08 3.04 20.82
CA SER A 398 -9.74 3.24 21.36
C SER A 398 -9.79 3.68 22.82
N PRO A 399 -8.96 3.09 23.71
CA PRO A 399 -8.87 3.53 25.11
C PRO A 399 -8.29 4.95 25.24
N PHE A 400 -7.69 5.48 24.18
CA PHE A 400 -7.15 6.84 24.13
C PHE A 400 -8.18 7.86 23.58
N ALA A 401 -9.35 7.43 23.11
CA ALA A 401 -10.37 8.34 22.59
C ALA A 401 -10.90 9.25 23.72
N GLY A 402 -10.62 10.55 23.63
CA GLY A 402 -11.04 11.55 24.62
C GLY A 402 -10.24 11.57 25.92
N ALA A 403 -9.25 10.67 26.10
CA ALA A 403 -8.39 10.66 27.26
C ALA A 403 -7.26 11.70 27.17
N GLN A 404 -6.67 12.05 28.32
CA GLN A 404 -5.34 12.65 28.38
C GLN A 404 -4.32 11.50 28.47
N LEU A 405 -3.16 11.67 27.83
CA LEU A 405 -2.06 10.73 27.99
C LEU A 405 -1.60 10.76 29.46
N GLY A 406 -1.49 9.59 30.07
CA GLY A 406 -1.03 9.46 31.46
C GLY A 406 0.45 9.81 31.63
N ALA A 407 0.91 9.88 32.87
CA ALA A 407 2.29 10.21 33.20
C ALA A 407 3.32 9.19 32.67
N GLU A 408 2.88 8.00 32.28
CA GLU A 408 3.70 6.96 31.66
C GLU A 408 4.10 7.29 30.22
N TRP A 409 3.43 8.28 29.57
CA TRP A 409 3.78 8.74 28.25
C TRP A 409 4.86 9.82 28.29
N PRO A 410 5.86 9.78 27.40
CA PRO A 410 6.83 10.87 27.29
C PRO A 410 6.15 12.21 27.03
N SER A 411 6.67 13.28 27.61
CA SER A 411 6.09 14.64 27.50
C SER A 411 6.07 15.18 26.05
N TYR A 412 6.88 14.61 25.18
CA TYR A 412 6.88 14.95 23.76
C TYR A 412 5.77 14.23 22.94
N CYS A 413 5.03 13.30 23.55
CA CYS A 413 3.88 12.66 22.91
C CYS A 413 2.60 13.45 23.16
N LYS A 414 1.79 13.63 22.13
CA LYS A 414 0.53 14.37 22.18
C LYS A 414 -0.57 13.61 21.44
N LEU A 415 -1.71 13.41 22.12
CA LEU A 415 -2.91 12.95 21.47
C LEU A 415 -3.49 14.11 20.65
N LEU A 416 -3.63 13.90 19.36
CA LEU A 416 -4.19 14.87 18.44
C LEU A 416 -5.67 14.58 18.19
N LYS A 417 -6.46 15.64 17.98
CA LYS A 417 -7.92 15.55 17.80
C LYS A 417 -8.32 16.17 16.48
#